data_9289a520abb1d81d258f5c56b351adbc
#
_entry.id   9289a520abb1d81d258f5c56b351adbc
#
_cell.length_a   1.000
_cell.length_b   1.000
_cell.length_c   1.000
_cell.angle_alpha   90.00
_cell.angle_beta   90.00
_cell.angle_gamma   90.00
#
_symmetry.space_group_name_H-M   'P 1'
#
loop_
_entity.id
_entity.type
_entity.pdbx_description
1 polymer ?
#
loop_
_entity_poly.entity_id
_entity_poly.type
_entity_poly.pdbx_seq_one_letter_code
_entity_poly.pdbx_strand_id
1 'polypeptide(L)'
;MMRALILSSRCTAEQRLALMELRAFLEEYGDTCEMLDWLSFLSDTVSEINTHSRRLVRRHIQELLAGAFQSNSRKEEEPKEKGVRRLIEISVKELARFICEGDYELVVCAEPVAALLLRKASEEAPFPALTVLAVAEDAVRPKSGFDLILARDALSSDAAKRETREKLEKFAREKRQPVVKTGAPTIQSSLRHHILKMPEAVYEASGIVVNGRRLKSFVFSTDLAIIRNCDADAVFAVYPFTPQQAISEAIIKAAYVPVFCGVGGGTTKGVRTVGLAKDAEAQGAMGLVLNAPISNPNLRAVASAVDIPVVITVVSEDTNIARRLEHGATILNVAGAAETPAILRKIREQYPSVPIIASGGNTNESIRETIRAGANAVTYTPPSTKEIFRVTMSKYRES
;
A
#
# COMPACT_ATOMS: atom_id res chain seq x y z
N MET A 1 10.48 24.42 -3.60
CA MET A 1 9.93 24.05 -2.26
C MET A 1 10.11 22.56 -2.11
N MET A 2 10.93 22.13 -1.16
CA MET A 2 11.23 20.72 -0.89
C MET A 2 10.48 20.26 0.37
N ARG A 3 10.15 18.97 0.44
CA ARG A 3 9.64 18.35 1.65
C ARG A 3 10.75 17.56 2.32
N ALA A 4 11.16 17.99 3.52
CA ALA A 4 12.28 17.42 4.26
C ALA A 4 11.80 16.62 5.48
N LEU A 5 12.36 15.44 5.69
CA LEU A 5 12.23 14.64 6.90
C LEU A 5 13.53 14.71 7.70
N ILE A 6 13.43 15.12 8.96
CA ILE A 6 14.57 15.22 9.89
C ILE A 6 14.43 14.11 10.93
N LEU A 7 15.34 13.14 10.86
CA LEU A 7 15.40 12.05 11.83
C LEU A 7 16.20 12.48 13.05
N SER A 8 15.56 12.50 14.21
CA SER A 8 16.19 12.85 15.47
C SER A 8 15.70 11.94 16.60
N SER A 9 16.56 11.64 17.59
CA SER A 9 16.15 10.93 18.80
C SER A 9 17.01 11.36 19.98
N ARG A 10 18.12 10.68 20.21
CA ARG A 10 19.05 10.93 21.33
C ARG A 10 20.26 11.77 20.88
N CYS A 11 19.98 12.90 20.23
CA CYS A 11 21.00 13.83 19.80
C CYS A 11 21.75 14.42 21.01
N THR A 12 23.07 14.58 20.86
CA THR A 12 23.83 15.50 21.73
C THR A 12 23.30 16.92 21.56
N ALA A 13 23.62 17.82 22.49
CA ALA A 13 23.20 19.22 22.38
C ALA A 13 23.68 19.85 21.05
N GLU A 14 24.89 19.53 20.62
CA GLU A 14 25.48 20.03 19.37
C GLU A 14 24.78 19.46 18.12
N GLN A 15 24.49 18.15 18.09
CA GLN A 15 23.75 17.53 17.01
C GLN A 15 22.34 18.09 16.88
N ARG A 16 21.68 18.30 18.02
CA ARG A 16 20.35 18.92 18.06
C ARG A 16 20.38 20.34 17.53
N LEU A 17 21.39 21.12 17.92
CA LEU A 17 21.57 22.48 17.42
C LEU A 17 21.76 22.48 15.91
N ALA A 18 22.65 21.63 15.38
CA ALA A 18 22.88 21.52 13.94
C ALA A 18 21.61 21.15 13.16
N LEU A 19 20.80 20.22 13.68
CA LEU A 19 19.50 19.88 13.06
C LEU A 19 18.50 21.03 13.10
N MET A 20 18.47 21.80 14.20
CA MET A 20 17.57 22.97 14.33
C MET A 20 18.02 24.13 13.43
N GLU A 21 19.31 24.37 13.29
CA GLU A 21 19.86 25.37 12.36
C GLU A 21 19.56 24.98 10.90
N LEU A 22 19.73 23.71 10.55
CA LEU A 22 19.39 23.22 9.22
C LEU A 22 17.88 23.30 8.94
N ARG A 23 17.05 22.98 9.91
CA ARG A 23 15.60 23.14 9.82
C ARG A 23 15.22 24.60 9.56
N ALA A 24 15.73 25.54 10.39
CA ALA A 24 15.46 26.97 10.21
C ALA A 24 15.92 27.47 8.84
N PHE A 25 17.08 27.01 8.38
CA PHE A 25 17.61 27.31 7.04
C PHE A 25 16.67 26.82 5.93
N LEU A 26 16.17 25.58 5.99
CA LEU A 26 15.25 25.04 4.99
C LEU A 26 13.91 25.80 5.00
N GLU A 27 13.36 26.09 6.19
CA GLU A 27 12.11 26.84 6.34
C GLU A 27 12.26 28.31 5.85
N GLU A 28 13.43 28.94 6.00
CA GLU A 28 13.75 30.27 5.45
C GLU A 28 13.63 30.29 3.90
N TYR A 29 13.94 29.19 3.23
CA TYR A 29 13.77 29.02 1.77
C TYR A 29 12.39 28.51 1.35
N GLY A 30 11.43 28.43 2.29
CA GLY A 30 10.05 28.03 2.05
C GLY A 30 9.84 26.53 1.95
N ASP A 31 10.80 25.71 2.41
CA ASP A 31 10.66 24.26 2.46
C ASP A 31 9.84 23.82 3.67
N THR A 32 9.20 22.65 3.56
CA THR A 32 8.45 22.05 4.69
C THR A 32 9.30 21.01 5.39
N CYS A 33 9.45 21.13 6.72
CA CYS A 33 10.26 20.22 7.52
C CYS A 33 9.41 19.46 8.52
N GLU A 34 9.47 18.15 8.47
CA GLU A 34 8.89 17.24 9.46
C GLU A 34 10.00 16.63 10.31
N MET A 35 9.87 16.73 11.63
CA MET A 35 10.82 16.08 12.56
C MET A 35 10.21 14.80 13.11
N LEU A 36 10.97 13.72 13.02
CA LEU A 36 10.55 12.41 13.45
C LEU A 36 11.53 11.81 14.46
N ASP A 37 11.01 11.39 15.61
CA ASP A 37 11.77 10.52 16.52
C ASP A 37 11.84 9.11 15.96
N TRP A 38 12.98 8.73 15.38
CA TRP A 38 13.15 7.40 14.79
C TRP A 38 12.98 6.24 15.80
N LEU A 39 13.10 6.52 17.14
CA LEU A 39 12.78 5.53 18.18
C LEU A 39 11.26 5.22 18.24
N SER A 40 10.39 6.06 17.67
CA SER A 40 8.96 5.76 17.60
C SER A 40 8.70 4.49 16.80
N PHE A 41 9.43 4.26 15.72
CA PHE A 41 9.32 3.01 14.95
C PHE A 41 9.71 1.76 15.75
N LEU A 42 10.61 1.92 16.73
CA LEU A 42 10.95 0.84 17.66
C LEU A 42 9.89 0.67 18.75
N SER A 43 9.18 1.75 19.15
CA SER A 43 8.24 1.70 20.26
C SER A 43 6.94 0.97 19.91
N ASP A 44 6.48 1.06 18.68
CA ASP A 44 5.23 0.41 18.25
C ASP A 44 5.42 -1.10 18.12
N THR A 45 6.54 -1.54 17.58
CA THR A 45 6.93 -2.96 17.54
C THR A 45 7.27 -3.52 18.93
N VAL A 46 7.78 -2.67 19.84
CA VAL A 46 8.09 -3.02 21.25
C VAL A 46 6.85 -2.89 22.15
N SER A 47 5.72 -2.30 21.67
CA SER A 47 4.49 -2.21 22.46
C SER A 47 3.91 -3.57 22.82
N GLU A 48 4.21 -4.60 22.03
CA GLU A 48 3.85 -6.00 22.30
C GLU A 48 4.79 -6.71 23.29
N ILE A 49 5.92 -6.07 23.66
CA ILE A 49 6.91 -6.65 24.58
C ILE A 49 6.77 -6.02 25.97
N ASN A 50 6.85 -6.86 27.01
CA ASN A 50 6.70 -6.51 28.42
C ASN A 50 7.53 -5.26 28.83
N THR A 51 6.95 -4.40 29.69
CA THR A 51 7.47 -3.08 30.13
C THR A 51 8.93 -3.10 30.66
N HIS A 52 9.38 -4.24 31.19
CA HIS A 52 10.76 -4.40 31.66
C HIS A 52 11.76 -4.49 30.52
N SER A 53 11.41 -5.16 29.45
CA SER A 53 12.22 -5.28 28.23
C SER A 53 12.36 -3.97 27.47
N ARG A 54 11.34 -3.08 27.53
CA ARG A 54 11.38 -1.74 26.94
C ARG A 54 12.49 -0.85 27.52
N ARG A 55 12.70 -0.90 28.86
CA ARG A 55 13.77 -0.12 29.49
C ARG A 55 15.17 -0.66 29.14
N LEU A 56 15.32 -1.97 29.03
CA LEU A 56 16.58 -2.62 28.63
C LEU A 56 16.91 -2.33 27.17
N VAL A 57 15.96 -2.50 26.25
CA VAL A 57 16.15 -2.19 24.83
C VAL A 57 16.49 -0.71 24.63
N ARG A 58 15.79 0.21 25.30
CA ARG A 58 16.12 1.66 25.22
C ARG A 58 17.49 2.01 25.78
N ARG A 59 17.99 1.28 26.77
CA ARG A 59 19.26 1.57 27.43
C ARG A 59 20.47 1.00 26.66
N HIS A 60 20.31 -0.13 26.01
CA HIS A 60 21.39 -0.87 25.34
C HIS A 60 21.31 -0.83 23.82
N ILE A 61 20.32 -0.14 23.26
CA ILE A 61 20.07 -0.16 21.82
C ILE A 61 21.27 0.35 21.01
N GLN A 62 22.02 1.33 21.54
CA GLN A 62 23.21 1.85 20.86
C GLN A 62 24.38 0.84 20.87
N GLU A 63 24.57 0.15 21.97
CA GLU A 63 25.61 -0.88 22.10
C GLU A 63 25.27 -2.12 21.27
N LEU A 64 23.99 -2.52 21.27
CA LEU A 64 23.49 -3.65 20.50
C LEU A 64 23.49 -3.37 19.00
N LEU A 65 23.13 -2.13 18.60
CA LEU A 65 23.21 -1.69 17.21
C LEU A 65 24.67 -1.60 16.75
N ALA A 66 25.56 -1.02 17.54
CA ALA A 66 26.98 -0.95 17.22
C ALA A 66 27.61 -2.35 17.10
N GLY A 67 27.26 -3.28 17.99
CA GLY A 67 27.74 -4.67 17.97
C GLY A 67 27.17 -5.48 16.80
N ALA A 68 25.88 -5.39 16.55
CA ALA A 68 25.21 -6.14 15.46
C ALA A 68 25.70 -5.73 14.05
N PHE A 69 26.25 -4.52 13.91
CA PHE A 69 26.75 -4.02 12.62
C PHE A 69 28.28 -4.18 12.43
N GLN A 70 29.03 -4.50 13.49
CA GLN A 70 30.48 -4.76 13.39
C GLN A 70 30.82 -6.23 13.16
N SER A 71 29.96 -7.17 13.51
CA SER A 71 30.22 -8.59 13.38
C SER A 71 29.71 -9.14 12.03
N ASN A 72 30.64 -9.22 11.06
CA ASN A 72 30.49 -10.05 9.85
C ASN A 72 30.84 -11.54 10.12
N SER A 73 30.98 -11.95 11.37
CA SER A 73 31.39 -13.33 11.71
C SER A 73 30.20 -14.14 12.22
N ARG A 74 29.95 -15.27 11.52
CA ARG A 74 29.04 -16.35 11.93
C ARG A 74 29.55 -17.01 13.24
N LYS A 75 29.38 -16.34 14.38
CA LYS A 75 29.42 -16.99 15.69
C LYS A 75 27.99 -17.20 16.15
N GLU A 76 27.72 -18.30 16.83
CA GLU A 76 26.41 -18.62 17.43
C GLU A 76 25.92 -17.43 18.24
N GLU A 77 24.90 -16.75 17.71
CA GLU A 77 24.27 -15.57 18.34
C GLU A 77 23.42 -16.02 19.53
N GLU A 78 23.57 -15.36 20.67
CA GLU A 78 22.67 -15.58 21.82
C GLU A 78 21.21 -15.24 21.43
N PRO A 79 20.21 -15.93 22.03
CA PRO A 79 18.78 -15.71 21.72
C PRO A 79 18.31 -14.26 21.86
N LYS A 80 18.97 -13.48 22.74
CA LYS A 80 18.69 -12.04 22.95
C LYS A 80 19.14 -11.18 21.76
N GLU A 81 20.28 -11.51 21.16
CA GLU A 81 20.81 -10.79 19.97
C GLU A 81 19.94 -11.02 18.74
N LYS A 82 19.41 -12.24 18.56
CA LYS A 82 18.45 -12.55 17.48
C LYS A 82 17.18 -11.73 17.57
N GLY A 83 16.65 -11.52 18.78
CA GLY A 83 15.45 -10.70 19.00
C GLY A 83 15.66 -9.24 18.64
N VAL A 84 16.81 -8.66 19.04
CA VAL A 84 17.15 -7.26 18.72
C VAL A 84 17.40 -7.07 17.23
N ARG A 85 18.10 -8.00 16.58
CA ARG A 85 18.34 -7.95 15.13
C ARG A 85 17.04 -7.96 14.35
N ARG A 86 16.09 -8.81 14.72
CA ARG A 86 14.76 -8.87 14.09
C ARG A 86 13.97 -7.58 14.27
N LEU A 87 14.05 -6.95 15.45
CA LEU A 87 13.42 -5.63 15.69
C LEU A 87 14.02 -4.53 14.81
N ILE A 88 15.35 -4.54 14.64
CA ILE A 88 16.04 -3.60 13.75
C ILE A 88 15.60 -3.80 12.30
N GLU A 89 15.53 -5.04 11.83
CA GLU A 89 15.08 -5.36 10.46
C GLU A 89 13.66 -4.88 10.18
N ILE A 90 12.75 -5.07 11.15
CA ILE A 90 11.37 -4.56 11.04
C ILE A 90 11.37 -3.03 11.00
N SER A 91 12.09 -2.37 11.90
CA SER A 91 12.15 -0.91 11.96
C SER A 91 12.77 -0.28 10.72
N VAL A 92 13.77 -0.93 10.11
CA VAL A 92 14.37 -0.52 8.84
C VAL A 92 13.33 -0.56 7.71
N LYS A 93 12.54 -1.63 7.64
CA LYS A 93 11.47 -1.78 6.62
C LYS A 93 10.37 -0.74 6.79
N GLU A 94 9.94 -0.51 8.02
CA GLU A 94 8.93 0.51 8.32
C GLU A 94 9.43 1.93 8.03
N LEU A 95 10.69 2.24 8.37
CA LEU A 95 11.30 3.53 8.03
C LEU A 95 11.40 3.72 6.51
N ALA A 96 11.86 2.72 5.78
CA ALA A 96 11.94 2.76 4.31
C ALA A 96 10.55 3.00 3.70
N ARG A 97 9.55 2.27 4.19
CA ARG A 97 8.15 2.43 3.75
C ARG A 97 7.63 3.84 4.05
N PHE A 98 7.84 4.33 5.26
CA PHE A 98 7.42 5.68 5.66
C PHE A 98 8.04 6.76 4.78
N ILE A 99 9.33 6.66 4.46
CA ILE A 99 10.02 7.61 3.58
C ILE A 99 9.45 7.52 2.15
N CYS A 100 9.20 6.31 1.63
CA CYS A 100 8.62 6.12 0.30
C CYS A 100 7.19 6.65 0.18
N GLU A 101 6.36 6.47 1.22
CA GLU A 101 4.96 6.91 1.23
C GLU A 101 4.82 8.41 1.49
N GLY A 102 5.78 9.02 2.19
CA GLY A 102 5.73 10.41 2.63
C GLY A 102 6.09 11.45 1.56
N ASP A 103 6.49 11.02 0.36
CA ASP A 103 6.92 11.92 -0.75
C ASP A 103 7.97 12.95 -0.33
N TYR A 104 8.91 12.53 0.52
CA TYR A 104 10.03 13.36 0.95
C TYR A 104 11.08 13.48 -0.16
N GLU A 105 11.61 14.69 -0.31
CA GLU A 105 12.70 15.00 -1.23
C GLU A 105 14.06 14.98 -0.56
N LEU A 106 14.07 15.20 0.75
CA LEU A 106 15.24 15.29 1.59
C LEU A 106 15.03 14.52 2.88
N VAL A 107 15.96 13.66 3.25
CA VAL A 107 15.99 12.98 4.55
C VAL A 107 17.30 13.29 5.25
N VAL A 108 17.22 13.91 6.41
CA VAL A 108 18.37 14.39 7.17
C VAL A 108 18.52 13.64 8.49
N CYS A 109 19.73 13.32 8.87
CA CYS A 109 20.07 12.85 10.21
C CYS A 109 21.42 13.43 10.67
N ALA A 110 21.65 13.48 11.98
CA ALA A 110 22.94 13.88 12.57
C ALA A 110 23.52 12.85 13.53
N GLU A 111 22.77 11.80 13.83
CA GLU A 111 23.20 10.76 14.76
C GLU A 111 23.77 9.55 14.03
N PRO A 112 24.85 8.92 14.55
CA PRO A 112 25.44 7.73 13.94
C PRO A 112 24.45 6.57 13.78
N VAL A 113 23.54 6.42 14.74
CA VAL A 113 22.52 5.34 14.73
C VAL A 113 21.44 5.61 13.70
N ALA A 114 20.92 6.84 13.65
CA ALA A 114 19.96 7.26 12.62
C ALA A 114 20.57 7.14 11.22
N ALA A 115 21.85 7.53 11.07
CA ALA A 115 22.60 7.38 9.83
C ALA A 115 22.69 5.93 9.37
N LEU A 116 22.93 5.02 10.30
CA LEU A 116 23.02 3.60 10.00
C LEU A 116 21.67 2.99 9.59
N LEU A 117 20.60 3.35 10.32
CA LEU A 117 19.22 2.94 9.98
C LEU A 117 18.79 3.47 8.62
N LEU A 118 19.09 4.74 8.33
CA LEU A 118 18.76 5.36 7.05
C LEU A 118 19.50 4.69 5.88
N ARG A 119 20.79 4.37 6.07
CA ARG A 119 21.55 3.60 5.08
C ARG A 119 20.93 2.23 4.82
N LYS A 120 20.61 1.50 5.89
CA LYS A 120 19.96 0.18 5.78
C LYS A 120 18.59 0.28 5.13
N ALA A 121 17.81 1.31 5.43
CA ALA A 121 16.52 1.55 4.80
C ALA A 121 16.68 1.79 3.28
N SER A 122 17.70 2.52 2.85
CA SER A 122 17.97 2.75 1.43
C SER A 122 18.49 1.52 0.69
N GLU A 123 19.16 0.59 1.39
CA GLU A 123 19.59 -0.71 0.86
C GLU A 123 18.37 -1.66 0.69
N GLU A 124 17.41 -1.62 1.61
CA GLU A 124 16.19 -2.46 1.60
C GLU A 124 15.19 -2.00 0.53
N ALA A 125 14.92 -0.70 0.46
CA ALA A 125 14.05 -0.09 -0.53
C ALA A 125 14.62 1.27 -0.97
N PRO A 126 15.21 1.37 -2.17
CA PRO A 126 15.69 2.64 -2.70
C PRO A 126 14.55 3.66 -2.80
N PHE A 127 14.68 4.78 -2.12
CA PHE A 127 13.72 5.87 -2.16
C PHE A 127 14.30 7.10 -2.90
N PRO A 128 13.44 7.95 -3.51
CA PRO A 128 13.91 9.07 -4.35
C PRO A 128 14.42 10.28 -3.55
N ALA A 129 14.34 10.23 -2.21
CA ALA A 129 14.80 11.31 -1.36
C ALA A 129 16.33 11.38 -1.28
N LEU A 130 16.87 12.60 -1.26
CA LEU A 130 18.29 12.87 -1.02
C LEU A 130 18.61 12.58 0.45
N THR A 131 19.60 11.74 0.73
CA THR A 131 20.03 11.43 2.09
C THR A 131 21.18 12.33 2.51
N VAL A 132 20.99 13.08 3.60
CA VAL A 132 21.94 14.06 4.10
C VAL A 132 22.37 13.74 5.52
N LEU A 133 23.66 13.71 5.76
CA LEU A 133 24.23 13.63 7.07
C LEU A 133 24.71 15.03 7.49
N ALA A 134 24.13 15.60 8.57
CA ALA A 134 24.60 16.81 9.19
C ALA A 134 25.61 16.47 10.30
N VAL A 135 26.86 16.87 10.14
CA VAL A 135 27.95 16.52 11.06
C VAL A 135 28.26 17.70 11.97
N ALA A 136 28.17 17.49 13.29
CA ALA A 136 28.53 18.49 14.31
C ALA A 136 30.05 18.53 14.59
N GLU A 137 30.77 17.42 14.37
CA GLU A 137 32.22 17.30 14.57
C GLU A 137 32.89 16.48 13.45
N ASP A 138 34.18 16.76 13.18
CA ASP A 138 35.00 16.06 12.18
C ASP A 138 35.31 14.58 12.51
N ALA A 139 34.91 14.07 13.66
CA ALA A 139 35.40 12.82 14.24
C ALA A 139 34.74 11.53 13.72
N VAL A 140 33.59 11.59 13.09
CA VAL A 140 32.89 10.37 12.60
C VAL A 140 32.42 10.57 11.17
N ARG A 141 33.32 10.36 10.21
CA ARG A 141 32.94 10.25 8.79
C ARG A 141 32.52 8.80 8.51
N PRO A 142 31.23 8.49 8.36
CA PRO A 142 30.84 7.25 7.71
C PRO A 142 31.38 7.28 6.28
N LYS A 143 32.26 6.35 5.94
CA LYS A 143 33.04 6.34 4.69
C LYS A 143 32.21 6.15 3.42
N SER A 144 30.91 5.90 3.50
CA SER A 144 30.00 5.75 2.33
C SER A 144 28.53 5.66 2.77
N GLY A 145 27.60 6.01 1.89
CA GLY A 145 26.17 5.71 2.04
C GLY A 145 25.23 6.92 2.21
N PHE A 146 25.75 8.13 2.06
CA PHE A 146 24.96 9.37 2.00
C PHE A 146 25.22 10.09 0.68
N ASP A 147 24.17 10.72 0.15
CA ASP A 147 24.29 11.51 -1.08
C ASP A 147 25.03 12.82 -0.81
N LEU A 148 24.85 13.39 0.37
CA LEU A 148 25.51 14.63 0.79
C LEU A 148 25.87 14.60 2.27
N ILE A 149 27.03 15.15 2.61
CA ILE A 149 27.47 15.38 3.97
C ILE A 149 27.67 16.89 4.15
N LEU A 150 26.94 17.48 5.11
CA LEU A 150 27.06 18.88 5.46
C LEU A 150 28.04 19.04 6.62
N ALA A 151 29.10 19.82 6.41
CA ALA A 151 30.03 20.19 7.45
C ALA A 151 29.43 21.24 8.40
N ARG A 152 30.02 21.40 9.59
CA ARG A 152 29.56 22.33 10.63
C ARG A 152 29.47 23.78 10.15
N ASP A 153 30.32 24.19 9.25
CA ASP A 153 30.41 25.53 8.70
C ASP A 153 29.50 25.76 7.47
N ALA A 154 28.79 24.73 7.02
CA ALA A 154 27.93 24.80 5.84
C ALA A 154 26.82 25.86 5.92
N LEU A 155 26.48 26.33 7.10
CA LEU A 155 25.47 27.36 7.36
C LEU A 155 26.04 28.60 8.11
N SER A 156 27.38 28.72 8.22
CA SER A 156 28.06 29.74 9.02
C SER A 156 28.00 31.17 8.46
N SER A 157 27.70 31.32 7.17
CA SER A 157 27.58 32.63 6.51
C SER A 157 26.53 32.58 5.40
N ASP A 158 26.07 33.76 4.96
CA ASP A 158 25.10 33.82 3.85
C ASP A 158 25.65 33.25 2.53
N ALA A 159 26.96 33.35 2.31
CA ALA A 159 27.61 32.73 1.16
C ALA A 159 27.60 31.18 1.27
N ALA A 160 27.94 30.65 2.46
CA ALA A 160 27.90 29.20 2.73
C ALA A 160 26.48 28.65 2.65
N LYS A 161 25.48 29.40 3.14
CA LYS A 161 24.05 29.04 3.01
C LYS A 161 23.62 28.94 1.55
N ARG A 162 23.98 29.91 0.70
CA ARG A 162 23.67 29.89 -0.74
C ARG A 162 24.31 28.69 -1.43
N GLU A 163 25.58 28.45 -1.19
CA GLU A 163 26.30 27.30 -1.76
C GLU A 163 25.66 25.96 -1.30
N THR A 164 25.31 25.85 -0.03
CA THR A 164 24.61 24.68 0.51
C THR A 164 23.26 24.48 -0.17
N ARG A 165 22.49 25.57 -0.37
CA ARG A 165 21.21 25.52 -1.07
C ARG A 165 21.35 25.04 -2.51
N GLU A 166 22.28 25.57 -3.25
CA GLU A 166 22.56 25.17 -4.63
C GLU A 166 22.95 23.69 -4.72
N LYS A 167 23.79 23.20 -3.77
CA LYS A 167 24.15 21.78 -3.69
C LYS A 167 22.93 20.91 -3.42
N LEU A 168 22.10 21.26 -2.43
CA LEU A 168 20.89 20.50 -2.10
C LEU A 168 19.94 20.42 -3.29
N GLU A 169 19.68 21.54 -3.95
CA GLU A 169 18.78 21.56 -5.12
C GLU A 169 19.36 20.78 -6.33
N LYS A 170 20.67 20.89 -6.56
CA LYS A 170 21.33 20.15 -7.62
C LYS A 170 21.21 18.65 -7.39
N PHE A 171 21.61 18.15 -6.22
CA PHE A 171 21.57 16.72 -5.91
C PHE A 171 20.13 16.19 -5.84
N ALA A 172 19.17 16.97 -5.32
CA ALA A 172 17.76 16.59 -5.32
C ALA A 172 17.20 16.47 -6.75
N ARG A 173 17.59 17.36 -7.68
CA ARG A 173 17.23 17.26 -9.09
C ARG A 173 17.88 16.06 -9.78
N GLU A 174 19.16 15.79 -9.51
CA GLU A 174 19.86 14.63 -10.07
C GLU A 174 19.25 13.31 -9.59
N LYS A 175 18.88 13.21 -8.33
CA LYS A 175 18.24 12.01 -7.75
C LYS A 175 16.80 11.84 -8.24
N ARG A 176 16.13 12.94 -8.58
CA ARG A 176 14.81 12.97 -9.21
C ARG A 176 14.83 12.81 -10.71
N GLN A 177 16.01 12.66 -11.34
CA GLN A 177 16.00 12.41 -12.77
C GLN A 177 15.00 11.27 -13.03
N PRO A 178 13.96 11.54 -13.82
CA PRO A 178 12.97 10.53 -14.07
C PRO A 178 13.74 9.37 -14.68
N VAL A 179 13.62 8.20 -14.09
CA VAL A 179 13.83 6.96 -14.85
C VAL A 179 13.12 7.23 -16.16
N VAL A 180 13.90 7.27 -17.25
CA VAL A 180 13.33 7.49 -18.58
C VAL A 180 12.17 6.54 -18.67
N LYS A 181 10.94 7.08 -18.58
CA LYS A 181 9.72 6.30 -18.76
C LYS A 181 9.73 5.91 -20.23
N THR A 182 10.54 4.92 -20.55
CA THR A 182 10.36 4.17 -21.78
C THR A 182 8.95 3.65 -21.69
N GLY A 183 8.07 4.12 -22.57
CA GLY A 183 6.70 3.62 -22.61
C GLY A 183 6.76 2.10 -22.56
N ALA A 184 5.96 1.48 -21.69
CA ALA A 184 5.98 0.03 -21.53
C ALA A 184 5.80 -0.62 -22.91
N PRO A 185 6.78 -1.39 -23.42
CA PRO A 185 6.63 -2.01 -24.73
C PRO A 185 5.48 -2.99 -24.70
N THR A 186 4.55 -2.84 -25.63
CA THR A 186 3.39 -3.73 -25.74
C THR A 186 3.75 -4.93 -26.61
N ILE A 187 3.71 -6.12 -26.03
CA ILE A 187 3.87 -7.37 -26.74
C ILE A 187 2.48 -7.98 -26.95
N GLN A 188 2.09 -8.19 -28.20
CA GLN A 188 0.81 -8.81 -28.56
C GLN A 188 1.05 -10.20 -29.15
N SER A 189 0.28 -11.16 -28.68
CA SER A 189 0.25 -12.50 -29.27
C SER A 189 -0.71 -12.51 -30.46
N SER A 190 -0.28 -13.07 -31.60
CA SER A 190 -1.12 -13.21 -32.81
C SER A 190 -2.38 -14.07 -32.58
N LEU A 191 -2.33 -15.01 -31.63
CA LEU A 191 -3.45 -15.91 -31.31
C LEU A 191 -4.36 -15.39 -30.19
N ARG A 192 -3.92 -14.41 -29.40
CA ARG A 192 -4.66 -13.88 -28.24
C ARG A 192 -4.95 -12.39 -28.35
N HIS A 193 -5.12 -11.86 -29.54
CA HIS A 193 -5.47 -10.44 -29.75
C HIS A 193 -6.96 -10.13 -29.49
N HIS A 194 -7.82 -11.14 -29.44
CA HIS A 194 -9.25 -10.99 -29.12
C HIS A 194 -9.49 -11.22 -27.62
N ILE A 195 -8.95 -10.36 -26.76
CA ILE A 195 -9.30 -10.34 -25.34
C ILE A 195 -10.41 -9.34 -25.09
N LEU A 196 -11.26 -9.63 -24.11
CA LEU A 196 -12.25 -8.70 -23.59
C LEU A 196 -11.53 -7.55 -22.86
N LYS A 197 -11.64 -6.35 -23.39
CA LYS A 197 -11.04 -5.16 -22.77
C LYS A 197 -12.00 -4.52 -21.79
N MET A 198 -11.47 -4.13 -20.64
CA MET A 198 -12.20 -3.29 -19.70
C MET A 198 -12.43 -1.90 -20.32
N PRO A 199 -13.56 -1.23 -20.02
CA PRO A 199 -13.80 0.14 -20.46
C PRO A 199 -12.68 1.09 -20.03
N GLU A 200 -12.23 1.97 -20.91
CA GLU A 200 -11.09 2.87 -20.64
C GLU A 200 -11.29 3.73 -19.39
N ALA A 201 -12.51 4.16 -19.12
CA ALA A 201 -12.84 4.96 -17.95
C ALA A 201 -12.46 4.27 -16.62
N VAL A 202 -12.38 2.95 -16.56
CA VAL A 202 -11.99 2.23 -15.34
C VAL A 202 -10.58 2.59 -14.88
N TYR A 203 -9.68 2.87 -15.82
CA TYR A 203 -8.29 3.22 -15.51
C TYR A 203 -8.12 4.62 -14.89
N GLU A 204 -9.16 5.46 -14.90
CA GLU A 204 -9.22 6.75 -14.20
C GLU A 204 -9.38 6.57 -12.67
N ALA A 205 -9.81 5.39 -12.21
CA ALA A 205 -9.94 5.08 -10.79
C ALA A 205 -8.58 5.11 -10.07
N SER A 206 -8.57 5.49 -8.78
CA SER A 206 -7.36 5.51 -7.95
C SER A 206 -6.78 4.11 -7.71
N GLY A 207 -7.64 3.10 -7.69
CA GLY A 207 -7.33 1.73 -7.33
C GLY A 207 -7.36 1.47 -5.83
N ILE A 208 -7.42 0.20 -5.48
CA ILE A 208 -7.23 -0.34 -4.12
C ILE A 208 -5.94 -1.15 -4.14
N VAL A 209 -5.08 -0.99 -3.15
CA VAL A 209 -3.86 -1.79 -3.04
C VAL A 209 -4.12 -2.95 -2.08
N VAL A 210 -4.01 -4.18 -2.59
CA VAL A 210 -4.16 -5.41 -1.81
C VAL A 210 -2.90 -6.25 -2.02
N ASN A 211 -2.19 -6.55 -0.94
CA ASN A 211 -0.93 -7.32 -0.97
C ASN A 211 0.07 -6.79 -2.02
N GLY A 212 0.24 -5.45 -2.07
CA GLY A 212 1.15 -4.76 -3.00
C GLY A 212 0.64 -4.63 -4.45
N ARG A 213 -0.52 -5.18 -4.80
CA ARG A 213 -1.11 -5.06 -6.13
C ARG A 213 -2.19 -3.97 -6.15
N ARG A 214 -2.08 -3.02 -7.06
CA ARG A 214 -3.10 -2.00 -7.30
C ARG A 214 -4.17 -2.55 -8.22
N LEU A 215 -5.42 -2.58 -7.75
CA LEU A 215 -6.58 -3.10 -8.44
C LEU A 215 -7.56 -1.95 -8.74
N LYS A 216 -7.79 -1.64 -10.00
CA LYS A 216 -8.73 -0.61 -10.47
C LYS A 216 -9.98 -1.22 -11.07
N SER A 217 -9.84 -2.38 -11.70
CA SER A 217 -10.88 -3.08 -12.46
C SER A 217 -11.15 -4.47 -11.89
N PHE A 218 -12.43 -4.79 -11.73
CA PHE A 218 -12.89 -6.11 -11.33
C PHE A 218 -13.89 -6.63 -12.38
N VAL A 219 -13.57 -7.72 -13.04
CA VAL A 219 -14.56 -8.39 -13.91
C VAL A 219 -15.54 -9.18 -13.03
N PHE A 220 -16.82 -8.81 -13.11
CA PHE A 220 -17.90 -9.51 -12.42
C PHE A 220 -18.36 -10.69 -13.28
N SER A 221 -17.78 -11.86 -13.05
CA SER A 221 -18.07 -13.05 -13.83
C SER A 221 -17.68 -14.34 -13.12
N THR A 222 -18.35 -15.42 -13.47
CA THR A 222 -17.96 -16.81 -13.14
C THR A 222 -17.72 -17.66 -14.39
N ASP A 223 -17.84 -17.05 -15.56
CA ASP A 223 -17.54 -17.69 -16.85
C ASP A 223 -16.02 -17.77 -17.03
N LEU A 224 -15.49 -18.99 -17.04
CA LEU A 224 -14.04 -19.25 -17.15
C LEU A 224 -13.47 -18.75 -18.49
N ALA A 225 -14.26 -18.75 -19.57
CA ALA A 225 -13.80 -18.25 -20.86
C ALA A 225 -13.61 -16.72 -20.81
N ILE A 226 -14.50 -15.99 -20.15
CA ILE A 226 -14.38 -14.56 -19.92
C ILE A 226 -13.20 -14.26 -18.98
N ILE A 227 -13.15 -14.91 -17.81
CA ILE A 227 -12.11 -14.72 -16.80
C ILE A 227 -10.71 -14.94 -17.39
N ARG A 228 -10.57 -15.93 -18.25
CA ARG A 228 -9.29 -16.29 -18.88
C ARG A 228 -8.87 -15.37 -20.02
N ASN A 229 -9.80 -14.64 -20.59
CA ASN A 229 -9.61 -13.83 -21.78
C ASN A 229 -10.06 -12.37 -21.58
N CYS A 230 -9.78 -11.78 -20.40
CA CYS A 230 -9.99 -10.35 -20.13
C CYS A 230 -8.71 -9.72 -19.60
N ASP A 231 -8.66 -8.39 -19.63
CA ASP A 231 -7.55 -7.56 -19.12
C ASP A 231 -7.87 -6.88 -17.77
N ALA A 232 -8.88 -7.39 -17.03
CA ALA A 232 -9.20 -6.88 -15.69
C ALA A 232 -8.06 -7.15 -14.69
N ASP A 233 -7.92 -6.27 -13.68
CA ASP A 233 -6.93 -6.43 -12.60
C ASP A 233 -7.30 -7.56 -11.63
N ALA A 234 -8.60 -7.87 -11.48
CA ALA A 234 -9.11 -8.90 -10.59
C ALA A 234 -10.46 -9.47 -11.07
N VAL A 235 -10.82 -10.62 -10.52
CA VAL A 235 -12.13 -11.27 -10.71
C VAL A 235 -12.98 -11.07 -9.46
N PHE A 236 -14.25 -10.70 -9.66
CA PHE A 236 -15.28 -10.66 -8.63
C PHE A 236 -16.25 -11.82 -8.87
N ALA A 237 -15.94 -12.97 -8.26
CA ALA A 237 -16.63 -14.24 -8.50
C ALA A 237 -17.83 -14.41 -7.56
N VAL A 238 -18.97 -13.83 -7.94
CA VAL A 238 -20.23 -13.91 -7.22
C VAL A 238 -21.32 -14.41 -8.16
N TYR A 239 -22.15 -15.31 -7.67
CA TYR A 239 -23.25 -15.88 -8.46
C TYR A 239 -24.49 -16.14 -7.58
N PRO A 240 -25.70 -16.25 -8.17
CA PRO A 240 -26.97 -16.24 -7.43
C PRO A 240 -27.34 -17.55 -6.74
N PHE A 241 -26.43 -18.51 -6.72
CA PHE A 241 -26.66 -19.79 -6.06
C PHE A 241 -25.84 -19.91 -4.76
N THR A 242 -26.14 -20.92 -3.93
CA THR A 242 -25.31 -21.24 -2.77
C THR A 242 -23.85 -21.48 -3.20
N PRO A 243 -22.88 -20.75 -2.65
CA PRO A 243 -21.48 -20.93 -3.00
C PRO A 243 -21.02 -22.38 -2.79
N GLN A 244 -20.23 -22.88 -3.70
CA GLN A 244 -19.68 -24.25 -3.68
C GLN A 244 -18.17 -24.21 -3.85
N GLN A 245 -17.47 -24.97 -3.05
CA GLN A 245 -16.00 -25.06 -3.05
C GLN A 245 -15.45 -25.39 -4.45
N ALA A 246 -16.02 -26.38 -5.13
CA ALA A 246 -15.59 -26.79 -6.45
C ALA A 246 -15.66 -25.67 -7.51
N ILE A 247 -16.65 -24.76 -7.41
CA ILE A 247 -16.77 -23.63 -8.34
C ILE A 247 -15.70 -22.57 -8.01
N SER A 248 -15.54 -22.22 -6.74
CA SER A 248 -14.52 -21.28 -6.30
C SER A 248 -13.12 -21.75 -6.67
N GLU A 249 -12.83 -23.02 -6.41
CA GLU A 249 -11.57 -23.68 -6.80
C GLU A 249 -11.30 -23.62 -8.31
N ALA A 250 -12.30 -23.96 -9.12
CA ALA A 250 -12.18 -23.91 -10.57
C ALA A 250 -11.86 -22.49 -11.08
N ILE A 251 -12.52 -21.47 -10.52
CA ILE A 251 -12.29 -20.07 -10.88
C ILE A 251 -10.89 -19.63 -10.45
N ILE A 252 -10.48 -19.90 -9.21
CA ILE A 252 -9.15 -19.53 -8.68
C ILE A 252 -8.05 -20.17 -9.54
N LYS A 253 -8.16 -21.45 -9.86
CA LYS A 253 -7.18 -22.17 -10.69
C LYS A 253 -7.13 -21.69 -12.14
N ALA A 254 -8.27 -21.27 -12.69
CA ALA A 254 -8.35 -20.79 -14.06
C ALA A 254 -7.88 -19.35 -14.23
N ALA A 255 -8.05 -18.49 -13.22
CA ALA A 255 -7.74 -17.07 -13.31
C ALA A 255 -6.21 -16.82 -13.35
N TYR A 256 -5.77 -15.79 -14.12
CA TYR A 256 -4.40 -15.26 -14.08
C TYR A 256 -4.25 -14.16 -13.04
N VAL A 257 -5.37 -13.56 -12.67
CA VAL A 257 -5.47 -12.38 -11.82
C VAL A 257 -6.11 -12.76 -10.50
N PRO A 258 -5.94 -11.95 -9.45
CA PRO A 258 -6.56 -12.18 -8.16
C PRO A 258 -8.06 -12.44 -8.23
N VAL A 259 -8.55 -13.36 -7.40
CA VAL A 259 -9.98 -13.69 -7.32
C VAL A 259 -10.54 -13.28 -5.96
N PHE A 260 -11.66 -12.57 -5.98
CA PHE A 260 -12.49 -12.26 -4.82
C PHE A 260 -13.73 -13.16 -4.88
N CYS A 261 -13.83 -14.09 -3.93
CA CYS A 261 -14.86 -15.14 -3.94
C CYS A 261 -16.07 -14.77 -3.11
N GLY A 262 -17.26 -14.91 -3.68
CA GLY A 262 -18.53 -14.87 -2.96
C GLY A 262 -18.69 -16.08 -2.04
N VAL A 263 -18.78 -15.87 -0.73
CA VAL A 263 -18.85 -16.97 0.25
C VAL A 263 -20.13 -16.96 1.08
N GLY A 264 -20.99 -15.94 0.94
CA GLY A 264 -22.24 -15.90 1.71
C GLY A 264 -23.01 -14.61 1.54
N GLY A 265 -24.12 -14.56 2.24
CA GLY A 265 -25.19 -13.56 2.13
C GLY A 265 -26.46 -14.20 1.63
N GLY A 266 -27.60 -13.55 1.85
CA GLY A 266 -28.88 -14.14 1.49
C GLY A 266 -29.17 -15.42 2.27
N THR A 267 -29.24 -16.54 1.58
CA THR A 267 -29.57 -17.86 2.17
C THR A 267 -28.38 -18.58 2.82
N THR A 268 -27.14 -18.22 2.44
CA THR A 268 -25.92 -18.85 2.99
C THR A 268 -25.40 -18.07 4.19
N LYS A 269 -25.54 -18.64 5.39
CA LYS A 269 -25.26 -17.98 6.67
C LYS A 269 -24.57 -18.92 7.67
N GLY A 270 -24.12 -18.35 8.79
CA GLY A 270 -23.58 -19.07 9.94
C GLY A 270 -22.29 -19.83 9.62
N VAL A 271 -22.14 -21.00 10.22
CA VAL A 271 -20.94 -21.84 10.11
C VAL A 271 -20.61 -22.24 8.69
N ARG A 272 -21.62 -22.34 7.81
CA ARG A 272 -21.40 -22.65 6.39
C ARG A 272 -20.62 -21.52 5.68
N THR A 273 -20.98 -20.26 5.95
CA THR A 273 -20.26 -19.10 5.38
C THR A 273 -18.81 -19.07 5.87
N VAL A 274 -18.57 -19.35 7.15
CA VAL A 274 -17.22 -19.41 7.72
C VAL A 274 -16.41 -20.55 7.10
N GLY A 275 -17.01 -21.73 6.91
CA GLY A 275 -16.35 -22.86 6.24
C GLY A 275 -15.93 -22.52 4.81
N LEU A 276 -16.85 -21.94 4.02
CA LEU A 276 -16.58 -21.51 2.64
C LEU A 276 -15.51 -20.40 2.58
N ALA A 277 -15.49 -19.50 3.56
CA ALA A 277 -14.48 -18.44 3.65
C ALA A 277 -13.07 -19.00 3.87
N LYS A 278 -12.91 -19.89 4.85
CA LYS A 278 -11.62 -20.56 5.13
C LYS A 278 -11.14 -21.40 3.95
N ASP A 279 -12.06 -22.08 3.29
CA ASP A 279 -11.75 -22.88 2.11
C ASP A 279 -11.27 -22.00 0.93
N ALA A 280 -11.98 -20.91 0.63
CA ALA A 280 -11.58 -19.98 -0.43
C ALA A 280 -10.21 -19.35 -0.16
N GLU A 281 -9.92 -18.96 1.09
CA GLU A 281 -8.61 -18.49 1.51
C GLU A 281 -7.53 -19.55 1.30
N ALA A 282 -7.76 -20.77 1.79
CA ALA A 282 -6.82 -21.89 1.66
C ALA A 282 -6.52 -22.23 0.18
N GLN A 283 -7.45 -21.98 -0.71
CA GLN A 283 -7.28 -22.16 -2.15
C GLN A 283 -6.60 -20.99 -2.86
N GLY A 284 -6.35 -19.88 -2.16
CA GLY A 284 -5.60 -18.73 -2.68
C GLY A 284 -6.48 -17.60 -3.20
N ALA A 285 -7.72 -17.47 -2.76
CA ALA A 285 -8.50 -16.26 -2.97
C ALA A 285 -7.77 -15.05 -2.38
N MET A 286 -7.80 -13.91 -3.05
CA MET A 286 -7.20 -12.67 -2.54
C MET A 286 -8.15 -11.90 -1.63
N GLY A 287 -9.43 -12.17 -1.67
CA GLY A 287 -10.44 -11.57 -0.81
C GLY A 287 -11.76 -12.33 -0.87
N LEU A 288 -12.63 -12.03 0.06
CA LEU A 288 -13.94 -12.63 0.19
C LEU A 288 -15.04 -11.60 -0.01
N VAL A 289 -16.16 -12.03 -0.58
CA VAL A 289 -17.32 -11.17 -0.78
C VAL A 289 -18.51 -11.72 -0.01
N LEU A 290 -19.06 -10.85 0.83
CA LEU A 290 -20.30 -11.09 1.54
C LEU A 290 -21.41 -10.20 1.00
N ASN A 291 -22.46 -10.81 0.45
CA ASN A 291 -23.56 -10.07 -0.12
C ASN A 291 -24.56 -9.60 0.96
N ALA A 292 -25.27 -8.52 0.67
CA ALA A 292 -26.46 -8.15 1.43
C ALA A 292 -27.64 -9.12 1.11
N PRO A 293 -28.47 -9.48 2.09
CA PRO A 293 -28.37 -9.18 3.50
C PRO A 293 -27.52 -10.22 4.26
N ILE A 294 -26.48 -9.78 4.94
CA ILE A 294 -25.77 -10.62 5.93
C ILE A 294 -25.76 -9.91 7.29
N SER A 295 -25.92 -10.67 8.38
CA SER A 295 -25.89 -10.09 9.72
C SER A 295 -24.47 -9.71 10.16
N ASN A 296 -24.36 -8.69 11.03
CA ASN A 296 -23.08 -8.28 11.59
C ASN A 296 -22.37 -9.42 12.40
N PRO A 297 -23.06 -10.27 13.18
CA PRO A 297 -22.41 -11.42 13.79
C PRO A 297 -21.79 -12.40 12.79
N ASN A 298 -22.46 -12.66 11.64
CA ASN A 298 -21.88 -13.49 10.59
C ASN A 298 -20.66 -12.84 9.93
N LEU A 299 -20.73 -11.53 9.66
CA LEU A 299 -19.58 -10.77 9.15
C LEU A 299 -18.39 -10.88 10.09
N ARG A 300 -18.60 -10.66 11.41
CA ARG A 300 -17.55 -10.79 12.43
C ARG A 300 -16.98 -12.21 12.47
N ALA A 301 -17.83 -13.23 12.42
CA ALA A 301 -17.38 -14.62 12.43
C ALA A 301 -16.50 -14.97 11.24
N VAL A 302 -16.81 -14.46 10.05
CA VAL A 302 -15.98 -14.61 8.84
C VAL A 302 -14.67 -13.84 9.01
N ALA A 303 -14.74 -12.55 9.34
CA ALA A 303 -13.56 -11.69 9.45
C ALA A 303 -12.56 -12.16 10.53
N SER A 304 -13.05 -12.82 11.60
CA SER A 304 -12.18 -13.42 12.62
C SER A 304 -11.60 -14.78 12.24
N ALA A 305 -12.03 -15.38 11.13
CA ALA A 305 -11.65 -16.73 10.72
C ALA A 305 -10.66 -16.75 9.55
N VAL A 306 -10.38 -15.60 8.93
CA VAL A 306 -9.52 -15.44 7.75
C VAL A 306 -8.62 -14.22 7.88
N ASP A 307 -7.47 -14.24 7.19
CA ASP A 307 -6.52 -13.11 7.13
C ASP A 307 -6.70 -12.25 5.86
N ILE A 308 -7.41 -12.75 4.85
CA ILE A 308 -7.64 -12.01 3.61
C ILE A 308 -8.76 -10.97 3.75
N PRO A 309 -8.76 -9.88 2.95
CA PRO A 309 -9.77 -8.84 3.00
C PRO A 309 -11.20 -9.35 2.86
N VAL A 310 -12.10 -8.84 3.70
CA VAL A 310 -13.53 -9.12 3.63
C VAL A 310 -14.27 -7.94 3.03
N VAL A 311 -14.85 -8.15 1.85
CA VAL A 311 -15.68 -7.17 1.13
C VAL A 311 -17.12 -7.35 1.53
N ILE A 312 -17.79 -6.28 1.95
CA ILE A 312 -19.22 -6.27 2.25
C ILE A 312 -20.02 -5.49 1.22
N THR A 313 -21.08 -6.08 0.68
CA THR A 313 -21.95 -5.40 -0.28
C THR A 313 -22.92 -4.45 0.42
N VAL A 314 -22.99 -3.22 -0.10
CA VAL A 314 -23.86 -2.13 0.33
C VAL A 314 -24.80 -1.80 -0.85
N VAL A 315 -26.10 -1.89 -0.62
CA VAL A 315 -27.12 -1.69 -1.65
C VAL A 315 -28.07 -0.51 -1.37
N SER A 316 -27.97 0.09 -0.18
CA SER A 316 -28.85 1.18 0.26
C SER A 316 -28.08 2.19 1.10
N GLU A 317 -28.50 3.46 1.02
CA GLU A 317 -28.02 4.55 1.87
C GLU A 317 -28.30 4.36 3.36
N ASP A 318 -29.28 3.52 3.72
CA ASP A 318 -29.65 3.22 5.10
C ASP A 318 -28.71 2.21 5.75
N THR A 319 -27.75 1.66 5.01
CA THR A 319 -26.80 0.70 5.56
C THR A 319 -25.90 1.37 6.59
N ASN A 320 -25.89 0.83 7.82
CA ASN A 320 -25.01 1.32 8.89
C ASN A 320 -23.57 0.91 8.62
N ILE A 321 -22.83 1.78 7.94
CA ILE A 321 -21.42 1.54 7.54
C ILE A 321 -20.52 1.39 8.77
N ALA A 322 -20.67 2.23 9.81
CA ALA A 322 -19.87 2.12 11.03
C ALA A 322 -19.89 0.70 11.59
N ARG A 323 -21.10 0.13 11.75
CA ARG A 323 -21.24 -1.24 12.24
C ARG A 323 -20.65 -2.30 11.32
N ARG A 324 -20.66 -2.10 10.00
CA ARG A 324 -20.00 -3.02 9.06
C ARG A 324 -18.49 -3.03 9.26
N LEU A 325 -17.88 -1.85 9.38
CA LEU A 325 -16.45 -1.69 9.63
C LEU A 325 -16.04 -2.26 11.01
N GLU A 326 -16.79 -1.95 12.07
CA GLU A 326 -16.58 -2.51 13.43
C GLU A 326 -16.63 -4.04 13.48
N HIS A 327 -17.38 -4.66 12.56
CA HIS A 327 -17.52 -6.10 12.48
C HIS A 327 -16.55 -6.75 11.48
N GLY A 328 -15.54 -5.99 10.99
CA GLY A 328 -14.40 -6.53 10.24
C GLY A 328 -14.53 -6.45 8.72
N ALA A 329 -15.48 -5.65 8.19
CA ALA A 329 -15.42 -5.31 6.77
C ALA A 329 -14.19 -4.44 6.50
N THR A 330 -13.37 -4.82 5.54
CA THR A 330 -12.16 -4.07 5.15
C THR A 330 -12.36 -3.28 3.86
N ILE A 331 -13.27 -3.71 3.01
CA ILE A 331 -13.61 -3.09 1.74
C ILE A 331 -15.14 -3.04 1.61
N LEU A 332 -15.67 -1.94 1.11
CA LEU A 332 -17.09 -1.84 0.78
C LEU A 332 -17.28 -2.10 -0.73
N ASN A 333 -18.30 -2.87 -1.09
CA ASN A 333 -18.76 -3.01 -2.48
C ASN A 333 -20.12 -2.33 -2.63
N VAL A 334 -20.16 -1.15 -3.24
CA VAL A 334 -21.41 -0.40 -3.43
C VAL A 334 -22.09 -0.80 -4.73
N ALA A 335 -23.27 -1.40 -4.60
CA ALA A 335 -24.05 -1.94 -5.72
C ALA A 335 -25.54 -1.57 -5.59
N GLY A 336 -25.84 -0.27 -5.63
CA GLY A 336 -27.19 0.31 -5.52
C GLY A 336 -27.85 0.63 -6.87
N ALA A 337 -27.41 0.01 -7.97
CA ALA A 337 -27.87 0.31 -9.31
C ALA A 337 -27.80 1.83 -9.62
N ALA A 338 -28.89 2.50 -9.97
CA ALA A 338 -28.93 3.94 -10.24
C ALA A 338 -28.51 4.79 -9.02
N GLU A 339 -28.72 4.30 -7.80
CA GLU A 339 -28.41 5.01 -6.56
C GLU A 339 -26.93 4.89 -6.16
N THR A 340 -26.13 4.09 -6.88
CA THR A 340 -24.70 3.88 -6.54
C THR A 340 -23.93 5.18 -6.33
N PRO A 341 -24.02 6.22 -7.20
CA PRO A 341 -23.29 7.47 -6.98
C PRO A 341 -23.75 8.24 -5.74
N ALA A 342 -25.04 8.23 -5.40
CA ALA A 342 -25.58 8.88 -4.20
C ALA A 342 -25.04 8.19 -2.93
N ILE A 343 -25.13 6.86 -2.86
CA ILE A 343 -24.59 6.05 -1.77
C ILE A 343 -23.10 6.31 -1.57
N LEU A 344 -22.32 6.38 -2.65
CA LEU A 344 -20.88 6.66 -2.61
C LEU A 344 -20.56 8.01 -1.97
N ARG A 345 -21.23 9.09 -2.42
CA ARG A 345 -21.02 10.45 -1.87
C ARG A 345 -21.30 10.47 -0.38
N LYS A 346 -22.41 9.90 0.06
CA LYS A 346 -22.79 9.82 1.48
C LYS A 346 -21.76 9.03 2.32
N ILE A 347 -21.23 7.93 1.79
CA ILE A 347 -20.16 7.17 2.47
C ILE A 347 -18.90 8.01 2.55
N ARG A 348 -18.50 8.70 1.48
CA ARG A 348 -17.27 9.51 1.45
C ARG A 348 -17.29 10.70 2.39
N GLU A 349 -18.44 11.32 2.60
CA GLU A 349 -18.60 12.39 3.60
C GLU A 349 -18.25 11.94 5.02
N GLN A 350 -18.55 10.69 5.39
CA GLN A 350 -18.33 10.15 6.73
C GLN A 350 -17.04 9.30 6.82
N TYR A 351 -16.66 8.64 5.74
CA TYR A 351 -15.54 7.68 5.70
C TYR A 351 -14.65 7.96 4.46
N PRO A 352 -13.87 9.05 4.46
CA PRO A 352 -13.12 9.47 3.27
C PRO A 352 -12.04 8.48 2.82
N SER A 353 -11.48 7.69 3.75
CA SER A 353 -10.37 6.77 3.48
C SER A 353 -10.76 5.30 3.31
N VAL A 354 -12.03 4.90 3.53
CA VAL A 354 -12.43 3.50 3.41
C VAL A 354 -12.29 3.02 1.97
N PRO A 355 -11.70 1.84 1.70
CA PRO A 355 -11.60 1.32 0.34
C PRO A 355 -12.99 0.95 -0.20
N ILE A 356 -13.33 1.45 -1.40
CA ILE A 356 -14.62 1.19 -2.04
C ILE A 356 -14.45 0.66 -3.45
N ILE A 357 -15.01 -0.51 -3.69
CA ILE A 357 -15.32 -1.04 -5.01
C ILE A 357 -16.77 -0.67 -5.32
N ALA A 358 -17.11 -0.31 -6.54
CA ALA A 358 -18.50 0.00 -6.88
C ALA A 358 -18.89 -0.51 -8.26
N SER A 359 -20.19 -0.78 -8.45
CA SER A 359 -20.73 -1.10 -9.76
C SER A 359 -20.73 0.14 -10.65
N GLY A 360 -19.95 0.11 -11.75
CA GLY A 360 -19.71 1.25 -12.63
C GLY A 360 -20.74 1.44 -13.76
N GLY A 361 -21.65 0.50 -13.92
CA GLY A 361 -22.53 0.48 -15.09
C GLY A 361 -21.83 -0.01 -16.36
N ASN A 362 -22.44 0.23 -17.55
CA ASN A 362 -22.00 -0.36 -18.82
C ASN A 362 -21.35 0.65 -19.78
N THR A 363 -21.36 1.95 -19.44
CA THR A 363 -20.80 3.01 -20.28
C THR A 363 -19.65 3.72 -19.61
N ASN A 364 -18.75 4.31 -20.41
CA ASN A 364 -17.64 5.11 -19.86
C ASN A 364 -18.16 6.28 -19.02
N GLU A 365 -19.28 6.86 -19.38
CA GLU A 365 -19.90 7.99 -18.67
C GLU A 365 -20.38 7.57 -17.28
N SER A 366 -21.11 6.44 -17.16
CA SER A 366 -21.57 5.91 -15.87
C SER A 366 -20.40 5.47 -14.98
N ILE A 367 -19.35 4.91 -15.57
CA ILE A 367 -18.13 4.53 -14.85
C ILE A 367 -17.42 5.78 -14.29
N ARG A 368 -17.25 6.84 -15.11
CA ARG A 368 -16.68 8.11 -14.65
C ARG A 368 -17.48 8.76 -13.54
N GLU A 369 -18.83 8.73 -13.65
CA GLU A 369 -19.70 9.24 -12.59
C GLU A 369 -19.48 8.49 -11.27
N THR A 370 -19.41 7.17 -11.31
CA THR A 370 -19.13 6.30 -10.16
C THR A 370 -17.77 6.61 -9.53
N ILE A 371 -16.73 6.80 -10.35
CA ILE A 371 -15.37 7.17 -9.88
C ILE A 371 -15.40 8.57 -9.24
N ARG A 372 -16.03 9.56 -9.88
CA ARG A 372 -16.15 10.93 -9.33
C ARG A 372 -16.96 10.96 -8.04
N ALA A 373 -17.91 10.05 -7.87
CA ALA A 373 -18.68 9.90 -6.64
C ALA A 373 -17.85 9.28 -5.49
N GLY A 374 -16.64 8.76 -5.77
CA GLY A 374 -15.69 8.31 -4.75
C GLY A 374 -15.36 6.82 -4.77
N ALA A 375 -15.65 6.08 -5.83
CA ALA A 375 -15.16 4.71 -5.96
C ALA A 375 -13.64 4.68 -6.19
N ASN A 376 -12.92 3.79 -5.49
CA ASN A 376 -11.51 3.54 -5.73
C ASN A 376 -11.30 2.54 -6.87
N ALA A 377 -12.22 1.59 -7.03
CA ALA A 377 -12.19 0.58 -8.05
C ALA A 377 -13.60 0.27 -8.55
N VAL A 378 -13.71 -0.31 -9.73
CA VAL A 378 -15.02 -0.50 -10.39
C VAL A 378 -15.20 -1.96 -10.77
N THR A 379 -16.39 -2.52 -10.49
CA THR A 379 -16.84 -3.78 -11.08
C THR A 379 -17.47 -3.54 -12.42
N TYR A 380 -17.10 -4.34 -13.39
CA TYR A 380 -17.69 -4.36 -14.73
C TYR A 380 -18.29 -5.72 -15.04
N THR A 381 -19.55 -5.73 -15.44
CA THR A 381 -20.23 -6.95 -15.91
C THR A 381 -20.11 -7.02 -17.43
N PRO A 382 -19.33 -7.97 -17.96
CA PRO A 382 -19.12 -8.08 -19.40
C PRO A 382 -20.37 -8.66 -20.09
N PRO A 383 -20.48 -8.50 -21.43
CA PRO A 383 -21.45 -9.27 -22.21
C PRO A 383 -21.26 -10.77 -21.98
N SER A 384 -22.34 -11.52 -22.06
CA SER A 384 -22.27 -12.98 -21.95
C SER A 384 -21.45 -13.61 -23.08
N THR A 385 -20.83 -14.77 -22.83
CA THR A 385 -20.13 -15.53 -23.87
C THR A 385 -21.00 -15.77 -25.11
N LYS A 386 -22.31 -15.98 -24.93
CA LYS A 386 -23.27 -16.10 -26.03
C LYS A 386 -23.35 -14.83 -26.89
N GLU A 387 -23.38 -13.65 -26.26
CA GLU A 387 -23.42 -12.37 -26.97
C GLU A 387 -22.11 -12.08 -27.69
N ILE A 388 -20.98 -12.31 -27.04
CA ILE A 388 -19.65 -12.18 -27.64
C ILE A 388 -19.52 -13.08 -28.86
N PHE A 389 -19.94 -14.34 -28.72
CA PHE A 389 -19.91 -15.31 -29.83
C PHE A 389 -20.77 -14.86 -31.00
N ARG A 390 -22.00 -14.37 -30.75
CA ARG A 390 -22.89 -13.85 -31.78
C ARG A 390 -22.26 -12.72 -32.58
N VAL A 391 -21.67 -11.73 -31.89
CA VAL A 391 -21.02 -10.58 -32.53
C VAL A 391 -19.81 -11.01 -33.35
N THR A 392 -19.00 -11.92 -32.83
CA THR A 392 -17.81 -12.44 -33.52
C THR A 392 -18.20 -13.21 -34.79
N MET A 393 -19.23 -14.07 -34.72
CA MET A 393 -19.68 -14.86 -35.86
C MET A 393 -20.37 -14.01 -36.94
N SER A 394 -21.05 -12.92 -36.58
CA SER A 394 -21.57 -11.98 -37.56
C SER A 394 -20.45 -11.36 -38.40
N LYS A 395 -19.36 -10.93 -37.76
CA LYS A 395 -18.20 -10.36 -38.46
C LYS A 395 -17.54 -11.35 -39.44
N TYR A 396 -17.45 -12.63 -39.06
CA TYR A 396 -16.91 -13.66 -39.95
C TYR A 396 -17.84 -14.04 -41.13
N ARG A 397 -19.14 -13.73 -41.03
CA ARG A 397 -20.09 -14.01 -42.14
C ARG A 397 -20.17 -12.84 -43.11
N GLU A 398 -19.78 -11.63 -42.69
CA GLU A 398 -19.76 -10.42 -43.50
C GLU A 398 -18.40 -10.20 -44.21
N SER A 399 -17.36 -10.93 -43.79
CA SER A 399 -16.02 -10.97 -44.42
C SER A 399 -15.93 -12.13 -45.44
#